data_cd3f1107728bad881b66e8a912691838
#
_entry.id   cd3f1107728bad881b66e8a912691838
#
_cell.length_a   1.000
_cell.length_b   1.000
_cell.length_c   1.000
_cell.angle_alpha   90.00
_cell.angle_beta   90.00
_cell.angle_gamma   90.00
#
_symmetry.space_group_name_H-M   'P 1'
#
loop_
_entity.id
_entity.type
_entity.pdbx_description
1 polymer ?
#
loop_
_entity_poly.entity_id
_entity_poly.type
_entity_poly.pdbx_seq_one_letter_code
_entity_poly.pdbx_strand_id
1 'polypeptide(L)'
;MTAGKSLLRWASGIMIVLGAGHLLLLALFAWSDITGWVDRGVWAAVPLGLTAEEETVASAQNAATFWAGPGSFAVPLILLGCLTWHLARRGVAVPAWVGWSLAAWCVVGGVLLVPSPYFAGTVAGALVVLAARQGDRSAAQRERAMDPA
;
A
#
# COMPACT_ATOMS: atom_id res chain seq x y z
N MET A 1 25.13 5.35 7.09
CA MET A 1 23.82 4.66 6.81
C MET A 1 24.02 3.78 5.60
N THR A 2 23.68 2.49 5.67
CA THR A 2 23.80 1.60 4.49
C THR A 2 22.78 2.02 3.44
N ALA A 3 23.17 2.02 2.16
CA ALA A 3 22.30 2.43 1.03
C ALA A 3 20.95 1.70 1.03
N GLY A 4 20.91 0.42 1.40
CA GLY A 4 19.68 -0.36 1.52
C GLY A 4 18.67 0.19 2.53
N LYS A 5 19.14 0.75 3.67
CA LYS A 5 18.22 1.38 4.65
C LYS A 5 17.57 2.65 4.10
N SER A 6 18.31 3.42 3.30
CA SER A 6 17.76 4.61 2.64
C SER A 6 16.68 4.23 1.62
N LEU A 7 16.92 3.22 0.79
CA LEU A 7 15.94 2.74 -0.20
C LEU A 7 14.65 2.28 0.47
N LEU A 8 14.73 1.50 1.57
CA LEU A 8 13.54 1.07 2.30
C LEU A 8 12.76 2.24 2.92
N ARG A 9 13.45 3.28 3.40
CA ARG A 9 12.77 4.49 3.92
C ARG A 9 12.03 5.25 2.83
N TRP A 10 12.63 5.40 1.67
CA TRP A 10 11.96 6.01 0.52
C TRP A 10 10.76 5.20 0.06
N ALA A 11 10.92 3.87 -0.07
CA ALA A 11 9.80 2.99 -0.40
C ALA A 11 8.64 3.12 0.61
N SER A 12 8.95 3.11 1.91
CA SER A 12 7.96 3.31 2.98
C SER A 12 7.25 4.65 2.86
N GLY A 13 8.01 5.73 2.65
CA GLY A 13 7.46 7.08 2.49
C GLY A 13 6.47 7.15 1.33
N ILE A 14 6.83 6.58 0.17
CA ILE A 14 5.96 6.53 -1.01
C ILE A 14 4.67 5.76 -0.69
N MET A 15 4.77 4.57 -0.08
CA MET A 15 3.59 3.76 0.27
C MET A 15 2.65 4.49 1.23
N ILE A 16 3.19 5.11 2.28
CA ILE A 16 2.40 5.84 3.27
C ILE A 16 1.73 7.07 2.63
N VAL A 17 2.48 7.85 1.85
CA VAL A 17 1.94 9.07 1.20
C VAL A 17 0.87 8.71 0.19
N LEU A 18 1.05 7.66 -0.62
CA LEU A 18 0.04 7.21 -1.57
C LEU A 18 -1.24 6.75 -0.87
N GLY A 19 -1.13 5.89 0.14
CA GLY A 19 -2.28 5.38 0.85
C GLY A 19 -2.99 6.46 1.66
N ALA A 20 -2.26 7.24 2.46
CA ALA A 20 -2.83 8.32 3.26
C ALA A 20 -3.40 9.46 2.40
N GLY A 21 -2.70 9.82 1.32
CA GLY A 21 -3.16 10.81 0.36
C GLY A 21 -4.47 10.38 -0.32
N HIS A 22 -4.57 9.12 -0.71
CA HIS A 22 -5.80 8.57 -1.30
C HIS A 22 -6.98 8.65 -0.32
N LEU A 23 -6.80 8.22 0.94
CA LEU A 23 -7.84 8.29 1.96
C LEU A 23 -8.22 9.74 2.30
N LEU A 24 -7.24 10.64 2.36
CA LEU A 24 -7.49 12.06 2.60
C LEU A 24 -8.30 12.69 1.47
N LEU A 25 -7.94 12.44 0.23
CA LEU A 25 -8.70 12.93 -0.93
C LEU A 25 -10.13 12.40 -0.91
N LEU A 26 -10.31 11.11 -0.65
CA LEU A 26 -11.66 10.56 -0.52
C LEU A 26 -12.45 11.23 0.60
N ALA A 27 -11.83 11.40 1.78
CA ALA A 27 -12.49 12.08 2.90
C ALA A 27 -12.89 13.52 2.57
N LEU A 28 -12.10 14.23 1.77
CA LEU A 28 -12.41 15.60 1.35
C LEU A 28 -13.54 15.66 0.31
N PHE A 29 -13.58 14.72 -0.63
CA PHE A 29 -14.55 14.76 -1.74
C PHE A 29 -15.83 13.99 -1.46
N ALA A 30 -15.81 12.96 -0.59
CA ALA A 30 -16.93 12.12 -0.25
C ALA A 30 -17.36 12.26 1.23
N TRP A 31 -17.11 13.40 1.84
CA TRP A 31 -17.44 13.63 3.26
C TRP A 31 -18.91 13.42 3.57
N SER A 32 -19.80 13.91 2.69
CA SER A 32 -21.25 13.73 2.83
C SER A 32 -21.67 12.27 2.84
N ASP A 33 -21.02 11.43 2.03
CA ASP A 33 -21.34 10.01 1.93
C ASP A 33 -20.86 9.27 3.19
N ILE A 34 -19.67 9.64 3.71
CA ILE A 34 -19.11 9.08 4.95
C ILE A 34 -19.98 9.44 6.16
N THR A 35 -20.45 10.69 6.27
CA THR A 35 -21.36 11.10 7.36
C THR A 35 -22.70 10.40 7.25
N GLY A 36 -23.19 10.10 6.05
CA GLY A 36 -24.39 9.31 5.84
C GLY A 36 -24.35 7.90 6.45
N TRP A 37 -23.16 7.32 6.66
CA TRP A 37 -23.01 6.05 7.39
C TRP A 37 -23.39 6.18 8.87
N VAL A 38 -23.08 7.32 9.49
CA VAL A 38 -23.42 7.62 10.89
C VAL A 38 -24.91 7.87 11.04
N ASP A 39 -25.50 8.63 10.12
CA ASP A 39 -26.92 8.99 10.15
C ASP A 39 -27.86 7.77 9.97
N ARG A 40 -27.41 6.77 9.23
CA ARG A 40 -28.17 5.52 8.99
C ARG A 40 -27.89 4.43 10.03
N GLY A 41 -27.01 4.69 10.98
CA GLY A 41 -26.45 3.68 11.89
C GLY A 41 -25.25 2.98 11.27
N VAL A 42 -24.11 3.00 11.96
CA VAL A 42 -22.82 2.45 11.48
C VAL A 42 -22.93 0.95 11.16
N TRP A 43 -23.79 0.23 11.88
CA TRP A 43 -24.02 -1.19 11.66
C TRP A 43 -24.82 -1.41 10.36
N ALA A 44 -24.26 -2.20 9.46
CA ALA A 44 -24.84 -2.50 8.15
C ALA A 44 -25.03 -1.28 7.22
N ALA A 45 -24.32 -0.16 7.47
CA ALA A 45 -24.33 1.01 6.59
C ALA A 45 -23.81 0.70 5.17
N VAL A 46 -22.96 -0.33 5.02
CA VAL A 46 -22.42 -0.81 3.76
C VAL A 46 -22.96 -2.23 3.50
N PRO A 47 -23.98 -2.38 2.65
CA PRO A 47 -24.54 -3.69 2.34
C PRO A 47 -23.56 -4.51 1.48
N LEU A 48 -23.50 -5.82 1.73
CA LEU A 48 -22.64 -6.73 0.97
C LEU A 48 -23.22 -7.13 -0.41
N GLY A 49 -24.39 -6.61 -0.80
CA GLY A 49 -24.97 -6.86 -2.13
C GLY A 49 -25.39 -8.30 -2.39
N LEU A 50 -25.63 -9.11 -1.35
CA LEU A 50 -25.99 -10.53 -1.48
C LEU A 50 -27.47 -10.77 -1.85
N THR A 51 -28.32 -9.74 -1.82
CA THR A 51 -29.72 -9.82 -2.20
C THR A 51 -30.07 -8.67 -3.13
N ALA A 52 -30.44 -8.99 -4.36
CA ALA A 52 -30.76 -8.02 -5.42
C ALA A 52 -32.08 -7.24 -5.17
N GLU A 53 -32.80 -7.48 -4.07
CA GLU A 53 -34.15 -7.00 -3.90
C GLU A 53 -34.29 -5.57 -3.40
N GLU A 54 -33.25 -4.90 -2.91
CA GLU A 54 -33.32 -3.52 -2.40
C GLU A 54 -32.06 -2.67 -2.64
N GLU A 55 -31.43 -2.79 -3.79
CA GLU A 55 -30.30 -1.92 -4.11
C GLU A 55 -30.78 -0.49 -4.40
N THR A 56 -30.77 0.36 -3.37
CA THR A 56 -31.06 1.78 -3.54
C THR A 56 -29.81 2.51 -4.03
N VAL A 57 -29.99 3.65 -4.73
CA VAL A 57 -28.87 4.51 -5.14
C VAL A 57 -27.98 4.85 -3.95
N ALA A 58 -28.59 5.07 -2.79
CA ALA A 58 -27.84 5.39 -1.56
C ALA A 58 -27.02 4.20 -1.04
N SER A 59 -27.50 2.95 -1.16
CA SER A 59 -26.74 1.76 -0.76
C SER A 59 -25.58 1.49 -1.70
N ALA A 60 -25.80 1.63 -3.02
CA ALA A 60 -24.74 1.54 -4.01
C ALA A 60 -23.65 2.60 -3.80
N GLN A 61 -24.05 3.82 -3.48
CA GLN A 61 -23.12 4.92 -3.20
C GLN A 61 -22.31 4.67 -1.91
N ASN A 62 -22.92 4.14 -0.85
CA ASN A 62 -22.22 3.74 0.36
C ASN A 62 -21.19 2.63 0.09
N ALA A 63 -21.56 1.62 -0.69
CA ALA A 63 -20.68 0.54 -1.08
C ALA A 63 -19.51 1.07 -1.91
N ALA A 64 -19.77 1.92 -2.90
CA ALA A 64 -18.73 2.54 -3.72
C ALA A 64 -17.75 3.37 -2.88
N THR A 65 -18.25 4.19 -1.95
CA THR A 65 -17.43 5.01 -1.06
C THR A 65 -16.58 4.14 -0.12
N PHE A 66 -17.14 3.04 0.41
CA PHE A 66 -16.39 2.11 1.25
C PHE A 66 -15.25 1.43 0.46
N TRP A 67 -15.57 0.85 -0.71
CA TRP A 67 -14.57 0.14 -1.52
C TRP A 67 -13.52 1.07 -2.16
N ALA A 68 -13.88 2.30 -2.45
CA ALA A 68 -12.91 3.32 -2.86
C ALA A 68 -12.04 3.82 -1.71
N GLY A 69 -12.48 3.73 -0.46
CA GLY A 69 -11.81 4.26 0.72
C GLY A 69 -11.27 3.18 1.68
N PRO A 70 -11.92 2.99 2.83
CA PRO A 70 -11.44 2.08 3.87
C PRO A 70 -11.28 0.62 3.41
N GLY A 71 -12.13 0.16 2.49
CA GLY A 71 -12.06 -1.17 1.89
C GLY A 71 -11.05 -1.30 0.75
N SER A 72 -10.43 -0.20 0.34
CA SER A 72 -9.43 -0.20 -0.73
C SER A 72 -8.06 -0.72 -0.28
N PHE A 73 -7.16 -0.87 -1.23
CA PHE A 73 -5.75 -1.21 -0.96
C PHE A 73 -4.98 -0.11 -0.19
N ALA A 74 -5.55 1.07 0.00
CA ALA A 74 -4.89 2.20 0.67
C ALA A 74 -4.51 1.88 2.12
N VAL A 75 -5.41 1.26 2.89
CA VAL A 75 -5.13 0.87 4.29
C VAL A 75 -4.03 -0.19 4.38
N PRO A 76 -4.10 -1.33 3.67
CA PRO A 76 -2.99 -2.29 3.60
C PRO A 76 -1.67 -1.67 3.14
N LEU A 77 -1.70 -0.74 2.19
CA LEU A 77 -0.50 -0.06 1.69
C LEU A 77 0.15 0.82 2.77
N ILE A 78 -0.64 1.56 3.55
CA ILE A 78 -0.13 2.33 4.70
C ILE A 78 0.51 1.39 5.72
N LEU A 79 -0.17 0.29 6.08
CA LEU A 79 0.34 -0.67 7.05
C LEU A 79 1.65 -1.32 6.57
N LEU A 80 1.72 -1.69 5.28
CA LEU A 80 2.95 -2.21 4.67
C LEU A 80 4.08 -1.17 4.70
N GLY A 81 3.76 0.09 4.41
CA GLY A 81 4.71 1.20 4.52
C GLY A 81 5.24 1.38 5.94
N CYS A 82 4.36 1.39 6.95
CA CYS A 82 4.75 1.48 8.35
C CYS A 82 5.61 0.30 8.79
N LEU A 83 5.24 -0.92 8.39
CA LEU A 83 6.01 -2.13 8.68
C LEU A 83 7.40 -2.06 8.05
N THR A 84 7.49 -1.70 6.77
CA THR A 84 8.76 -1.54 6.05
C THR A 84 9.64 -0.48 6.71
N TRP A 85 9.07 0.64 7.14
CA TRP A 85 9.77 1.66 7.91
C TRP A 85 10.32 1.13 9.23
N HIS A 86 9.50 0.39 9.97
CA HIS A 86 9.89 -0.21 11.24
C HIS A 86 11.05 -1.20 11.06
N LEU A 87 10.98 -2.08 10.06
CA LEU A 87 12.03 -3.04 9.74
C LEU A 87 13.33 -2.33 9.31
N ALA A 88 13.23 -1.30 8.48
CA ALA A 88 14.37 -0.49 8.06
C ALA A 88 15.08 0.19 9.24
N ARG A 89 14.32 0.68 10.24
CA ARG A 89 14.90 1.24 11.47
C ARG A 89 15.64 0.21 12.29
N ARG A 90 15.10 -1.01 12.37
CA ARG A 90 15.75 -2.13 13.09
C ARG A 90 16.89 -2.78 12.30
N GLY A 91 17.10 -2.40 11.05
CA GLY A 91 18.14 -3.00 10.20
C GLY A 91 17.80 -4.42 9.73
N VAL A 92 16.50 -4.79 9.81
CA VAL A 92 16.00 -6.08 9.33
C VAL A 92 15.74 -5.97 7.83
N ALA A 93 16.20 -6.99 7.08
CA ALA A 93 16.00 -7.05 5.64
C ALA A 93 14.52 -7.36 5.31
N VAL A 94 14.00 -6.68 4.29
CA VAL A 94 12.69 -7.00 3.70
C VAL A 94 12.95 -7.92 2.50
N PRO A 95 12.28 -9.08 2.41
CA PRO A 95 12.46 -10.00 1.30
C PRO A 95 12.09 -9.38 -0.06
N ALA A 96 12.85 -9.71 -1.11
CA ALA A 96 12.63 -9.14 -2.45
C ALA A 96 11.24 -9.46 -3.02
N TRP A 97 10.64 -10.60 -2.65
CA TRP A 97 9.31 -10.99 -3.14
C TRP A 97 8.22 -9.99 -2.72
N VAL A 98 8.34 -9.34 -1.55
CA VAL A 98 7.41 -8.28 -1.12
C VAL A 98 7.42 -7.12 -2.11
N GLY A 99 8.62 -6.69 -2.52
CA GLY A 99 8.79 -5.63 -3.52
C GLY A 99 8.24 -6.03 -4.89
N TRP A 100 8.48 -7.25 -5.34
CA TRP A 100 7.96 -7.76 -6.61
C TRP A 100 6.43 -7.85 -6.61
N SER A 101 5.83 -8.38 -5.55
CA SER A 101 4.37 -8.47 -5.41
C SER A 101 3.71 -7.08 -5.44
N LEU A 102 4.29 -6.13 -4.71
CA LEU A 102 3.80 -4.74 -4.71
C LEU A 102 3.93 -4.11 -6.11
N ALA A 103 5.09 -4.25 -6.76
CA ALA A 103 5.31 -3.70 -8.09
C ALA A 103 4.35 -4.28 -9.13
N ALA A 104 4.18 -5.61 -9.13
CA ALA A 104 3.26 -6.29 -10.04
C ALA A 104 1.81 -5.83 -9.84
N TRP A 105 1.34 -5.78 -8.59
CA TRP A 105 0.02 -5.29 -8.26
C TRP A 105 -0.19 -3.85 -8.74
N CYS A 106 0.79 -2.97 -8.48
CA CYS A 106 0.72 -1.57 -8.87
C CYS A 106 0.79 -1.36 -10.39
N VAL A 107 1.48 -2.22 -11.13
CA VAL A 107 1.47 -2.19 -12.60
C VAL A 107 0.07 -2.55 -13.12
N VAL A 108 -0.54 -3.63 -12.60
CA VAL A 108 -1.90 -4.02 -12.98
C VAL A 108 -2.88 -2.89 -12.68
N GLY A 109 -2.84 -2.34 -11.46
CA GLY A 109 -3.69 -1.21 -11.08
C GLY A 109 -3.46 0.03 -11.95
N GLY A 110 -2.19 0.34 -12.26
CA GLY A 110 -1.84 1.48 -13.10
C GLY A 110 -2.33 1.34 -14.55
N VAL A 111 -2.34 0.13 -15.09
CA VAL A 111 -2.86 -0.13 -16.46
C VAL A 111 -4.39 -0.07 -16.50
N LEU A 112 -5.06 -0.59 -15.47
CA LEU A 112 -6.53 -0.65 -15.44
C LEU A 112 -7.17 0.70 -15.07
N LEU A 113 -6.46 1.54 -14.32
CA LEU A 113 -6.99 2.79 -13.74
C LEU A 113 -6.16 4.00 -14.20
N VAL A 114 -6.11 4.27 -15.50
CA VAL A 114 -5.39 5.44 -16.05
C VAL A 114 -6.31 6.67 -16.09
N PRO A 115 -5.82 7.87 -15.67
CA PRO A 115 -4.55 8.18 -15.01
C PRO A 115 -4.57 7.83 -13.52
N SER A 116 -3.50 7.20 -13.02
CA SER A 116 -3.47 6.70 -11.65
C SER A 116 -2.10 6.86 -10.99
N PRO A 117 -2.04 7.17 -9.68
CA PRO A 117 -0.79 7.23 -8.93
C PRO A 117 -0.17 5.84 -8.65
N TYR A 118 -0.76 4.73 -9.11
CA TYR A 118 -0.25 3.37 -8.91
C TYR A 118 1.19 3.19 -9.42
N PHE A 119 1.62 3.92 -10.45
CA PHE A 119 3.00 3.86 -10.94
C PHE A 119 4.04 4.28 -9.88
N ALA A 120 3.69 5.18 -8.97
CA ALA A 120 4.57 5.50 -7.84
C ALA A 120 4.69 4.32 -6.87
N GLY A 121 3.64 3.51 -6.71
CA GLY A 121 3.69 2.25 -5.96
C GLY A 121 4.62 1.21 -6.63
N THR A 122 4.67 1.17 -7.96
CA THR A 122 5.65 0.35 -8.70
C THR A 122 7.08 0.76 -8.37
N VAL A 123 7.35 2.07 -8.28
CA VAL A 123 8.66 2.58 -7.85
C VAL A 123 8.98 2.14 -6.42
N ALA A 124 8.01 2.22 -5.50
CA ALA A 124 8.20 1.75 -4.13
C ALA A 124 8.58 0.26 -4.08
N GLY A 125 7.88 -0.59 -4.84
CA GLY A 125 8.19 -2.01 -4.98
C GLY A 125 9.60 -2.25 -5.51
N ALA A 126 10.00 -1.53 -6.56
CA ALA A 126 11.35 -1.62 -7.12
C ALA A 126 12.44 -1.23 -6.09
N LEU A 127 12.20 -0.19 -5.28
CA LEU A 127 13.13 0.22 -4.22
C LEU A 127 13.29 -0.87 -3.15
N VAL A 128 12.23 -1.58 -2.78
CA VAL A 128 12.29 -2.73 -1.86
C VAL A 128 13.15 -3.85 -2.46
N VAL A 129 12.95 -4.20 -3.74
CA VAL A 129 13.75 -5.21 -4.44
C VAL A 129 15.24 -4.83 -4.47
N LEU A 130 15.54 -3.57 -4.80
CA LEU A 130 16.92 -3.07 -4.84
C LEU A 130 17.58 -3.12 -3.46
N ALA A 131 16.84 -2.78 -2.40
CA ALA A 131 17.33 -2.85 -1.03
C ALA A 131 17.67 -4.28 -0.61
N ALA A 132 16.80 -5.26 -0.94
CA ALA A 132 17.05 -6.68 -0.67
C ALA A 132 18.32 -7.17 -1.38
N ARG A 133 18.46 -6.89 -2.69
CA ARG A 133 19.66 -7.27 -3.46
C ARG A 133 20.96 -6.67 -2.93
N GLN A 134 20.90 -5.44 -2.39
CA GLN A 134 22.09 -4.83 -1.75
C GLN A 134 22.46 -5.54 -0.44
N GLY A 135 21.47 -5.99 0.33
CA GLY A 135 21.66 -6.80 1.53
C GLY A 135 22.40 -8.10 1.22
N ASP A 136 21.93 -8.84 0.22
CA ASP A 136 22.48 -10.13 -0.20
C ASP A 136 23.95 -9.98 -0.67
N ARG A 137 24.24 -8.94 -1.47
CA ARG A 137 25.61 -8.66 -1.94
C ARG A 137 26.57 -8.36 -0.79
N SER A 138 26.09 -7.58 0.19
CA SER A 138 26.91 -7.24 1.36
C SER A 138 27.18 -8.45 2.25
N ALA A 139 26.23 -9.36 2.38
CA ALA A 139 26.39 -10.63 3.09
C ALA A 139 27.42 -11.52 2.39
N ALA A 140 27.29 -11.74 1.09
CA ALA A 140 28.22 -12.52 0.29
C ALA A 140 29.66 -11.98 0.29
N GLN A 141 29.84 -10.65 0.32
CA GLN A 141 31.14 -10.03 0.43
C GLN A 141 31.81 -10.28 1.79
N ARG A 142 31.02 -10.26 2.87
CA ARG A 142 31.53 -10.54 4.23
C ARG A 142 31.96 -12.00 4.36
N GLU A 143 31.19 -12.92 3.81
CA GLU A 143 31.50 -14.36 3.82
C GLU A 143 32.82 -14.64 3.12
N ARG A 144 33.04 -14.08 1.92
CA ARG A 144 34.29 -14.19 1.17
C ARG A 144 35.50 -13.57 1.90
N ALA A 145 35.30 -12.52 2.70
CA ALA A 145 36.35 -11.90 3.44
C ALA A 145 36.78 -12.68 4.71
N MET A 146 35.89 -13.57 5.18
CA MET A 146 36.16 -14.42 6.36
C MET A 146 36.74 -15.80 5.99
N ASP A 147 36.73 -16.18 4.72
CA ASP A 147 37.30 -17.44 4.22
C ASP A 147 38.50 -17.15 3.27
N PRO A 148 39.65 -16.71 3.80
CA PRO A 148 40.88 -16.56 3.03
C PRO A 148 41.44 -17.96 2.75
N ALA A 149 41.52 -18.37 1.49
CA ALA A 149 42.12 -19.60 1.02
C ALA A 149 43.61 -19.76 1.48
#